data_33fa08bf7e3b9ee1012dec6ed5034ec5
#
_entry.id   33fa08bf7e3b9ee1012dec6ed5034ec5
#
_cell.length_a   1.000
_cell.length_b   1.000
_cell.length_c   1.000
_cell.angle_alpha   90.00
_cell.angle_beta   90.00
_cell.angle_gamma   90.00
#
_symmetry.space_group_name_H-M   'P 1'
#
loop_
_entity.id
_entity.type
_entity.pdbx_description
1 polymer ?
#
loop_
_entity_poly.entity_id
_entity_poly.type
_entity_poly.pdbx_seq_one_letter_code
_entity_poly.pdbx_strand_id
1 'polypeptide(L)'
;MLGDLSKKYESSGDCGTISSGYGDAGGKSYGMYQFASNMGVADKYVKWLQDNGYWFGDELAKYTVGSSYFDEAWKFLANSDNRGDFEKSQHDFTKAMYYDKACNALYNCGYIISRHSKAMKDVVWSRAVQYGPYQVPEMFEEACKHLGYPNLSYVDHISFDERMIKAIYLDVCSTPAWTNGSPALREGLYARFRNECEDALNMLNEELKVE
;
A
#
# COMPACT_ATOMS: atom_id res chain seq x y z
N MET A 1 7.15 4.97 10.75
CA MET A 1 7.72 3.90 9.88
C MET A 1 7.16 4.10 8.48
N LEU A 2 7.79 3.62 7.40
CA LEU A 2 7.20 3.69 6.05
C LEU A 2 5.90 2.86 6.03
N GLY A 3 4.82 3.42 5.47
CA GLY A 3 3.50 2.79 5.43
C GLY A 3 2.61 3.08 6.65
N ASP A 4 3.00 3.95 7.54
CA ASP A 4 2.18 4.29 8.72
C ASP A 4 0.84 4.94 8.34
N LEU A 5 0.80 5.72 7.25
CA LEU A 5 -0.42 6.28 6.69
C LEU A 5 -1.42 5.17 6.27
N SER A 6 -0.93 4.21 5.50
CA SER A 6 -1.71 3.09 4.97
C SER A 6 -2.24 2.17 6.08
N LYS A 7 -1.41 1.89 7.10
CA LYS A 7 -1.79 1.08 8.27
C LYS A 7 -3.10 1.54 8.93
N LYS A 8 -3.32 2.85 8.96
CA LYS A 8 -4.52 3.45 9.57
C LYS A 8 -5.82 3.10 8.82
N TYR A 9 -5.71 2.79 7.53
CA TYR A 9 -6.86 2.64 6.63
C TYR A 9 -7.05 1.23 6.07
N GLU A 10 -6.10 0.31 6.20
CA GLU A 10 -6.13 -0.97 5.48
C GLU A 10 -6.51 -2.19 6.31
N SER A 11 -6.32 -2.21 7.59
CA SER A 11 -6.81 -3.27 8.49
C SER A 11 -6.55 -2.89 9.94
N SER A 12 -6.96 -3.74 10.87
CA SER A 12 -6.58 -3.62 12.29
C SER A 12 -5.06 -3.70 12.54
N GLY A 13 -4.25 -3.82 11.49
CA GLY A 13 -2.79 -3.90 11.58
C GLY A 13 -2.28 -5.19 12.22
N ASP A 14 -3.11 -6.22 12.39
CA ASP A 14 -2.73 -7.50 12.97
C ASP A 14 -2.24 -8.48 11.90
N CYS A 15 -1.00 -8.98 12.06
CA CYS A 15 -0.39 -9.92 11.12
C CYS A 15 -1.10 -11.28 11.07
N GLY A 16 -1.89 -11.62 12.08
CA GLY A 16 -2.68 -12.85 12.16
C GLY A 16 -4.10 -12.73 11.62
N THR A 17 -4.52 -11.55 11.17
CA THR A 17 -5.88 -11.34 10.64
C THR A 17 -6.14 -12.24 9.43
N ILE A 18 -7.28 -12.91 9.43
CA ILE A 18 -7.80 -13.67 8.29
C ILE A 18 -9.25 -13.24 8.06
N SER A 19 -9.55 -12.67 6.89
CA SER A 19 -10.93 -12.36 6.51
C SER A 19 -11.69 -13.62 6.11
N SER A 20 -13.02 -13.61 6.26
CA SER A 20 -13.86 -14.77 5.89
C SER A 20 -13.90 -15.04 4.38
N GLY A 21 -13.64 -14.02 3.56
CA GLY A 21 -13.79 -14.08 2.11
C GLY A 21 -15.24 -14.26 1.62
N TYR A 22 -16.21 -14.24 2.52
CA TYR A 22 -17.62 -14.44 2.16
C TYR A 22 -18.13 -13.24 1.33
N GLY A 23 -18.55 -13.53 0.08
CA GLY A 23 -19.02 -12.50 -0.85
C GLY A 23 -17.92 -11.67 -1.50
N ASP A 24 -16.64 -11.95 -1.21
CA ASP A 24 -15.49 -11.27 -1.81
C ASP A 24 -14.90 -12.12 -2.96
N ALA A 25 -14.79 -11.52 -4.14
CA ALA A 25 -14.16 -12.16 -5.30
C ALA A 25 -12.68 -12.51 -5.03
N GLY A 26 -12.00 -11.78 -4.15
CA GLY A 26 -10.62 -12.03 -3.72
C GLY A 26 -10.46 -13.24 -2.81
N GLY A 27 -11.56 -13.83 -2.32
CA GLY A 27 -11.54 -14.93 -1.35
C GLY A 27 -11.11 -14.48 0.04
N LYS A 28 -10.49 -15.39 0.82
CA LYS A 28 -9.89 -15.03 2.09
C LYS A 28 -8.71 -14.08 1.88
N SER A 29 -8.53 -13.16 2.81
CA SER A 29 -7.38 -12.25 2.83
C SER A 29 -6.61 -12.40 4.14
N TYR A 30 -5.28 -12.36 4.05
CA TYR A 30 -4.37 -12.71 5.12
C TYR A 30 -3.48 -11.54 5.55
N GLY A 31 -3.34 -11.38 6.86
CA GLY A 31 -2.37 -10.48 7.49
C GLY A 31 -2.70 -9.00 7.40
N MET A 32 -1.69 -8.20 7.74
CA MET A 32 -1.78 -6.74 7.87
C MET A 32 -2.19 -6.05 6.56
N TYR A 33 -1.81 -6.61 5.42
CA TYR A 33 -2.00 -6.04 4.08
C TYR A 33 -3.04 -6.80 3.26
N GLN A 34 -3.81 -7.68 3.91
CA GLN A 34 -4.93 -8.39 3.31
C GLN A 34 -4.57 -9.10 1.99
N PHE A 35 -3.56 -9.98 2.05
CA PHE A 35 -3.12 -10.77 0.89
C PHE A 35 -4.22 -11.70 0.41
N ALA A 36 -4.84 -11.38 -0.72
CA ALA A 36 -6.00 -12.09 -1.25
C ALA A 36 -5.62 -13.47 -1.81
N SER A 37 -6.36 -14.51 -1.39
CA SER A 37 -6.11 -15.90 -1.80
C SER A 37 -6.45 -16.14 -3.28
N ASN A 38 -7.66 -15.79 -3.71
CA ASN A 38 -8.11 -16.05 -5.08
C ASN A 38 -7.37 -15.22 -6.14
N MET A 39 -6.71 -14.14 -5.75
CA MET A 39 -5.87 -13.32 -6.63
C MET A 39 -4.41 -13.77 -6.63
N GLY A 40 -4.08 -14.83 -5.91
CA GLY A 40 -2.73 -15.39 -5.83
C GLY A 40 -1.72 -14.50 -5.10
N VAL A 41 -2.17 -13.50 -4.33
CA VAL A 41 -1.27 -12.62 -3.58
C VAL A 41 -0.67 -13.35 -2.40
N ALA A 42 -1.47 -14.16 -1.69
CA ALA A 42 -0.99 -14.99 -0.59
C ALA A 42 0.00 -16.07 -1.07
N ASP A 43 -0.22 -16.68 -2.25
CA ASP A 43 0.73 -17.62 -2.85
C ASP A 43 2.05 -16.94 -3.22
N LYS A 44 2.00 -15.72 -3.78
CA LYS A 44 3.20 -14.91 -4.05
C LYS A 44 3.96 -14.56 -2.80
N TYR A 45 3.26 -14.28 -1.70
CA TYR A 45 3.89 -14.02 -0.41
C TYR A 45 4.61 -15.26 0.12
N VAL A 46 3.97 -16.43 0.10
CA VAL A 46 4.60 -17.70 0.53
C VAL A 46 5.85 -17.99 -0.30
N LYS A 47 5.77 -17.85 -1.62
CA LYS A 47 6.94 -18.02 -2.48
C LYS A 47 8.04 -17.00 -2.17
N TRP A 48 7.69 -15.74 -1.97
CA TRP A 48 8.65 -14.69 -1.63
C TRP A 48 9.36 -14.98 -0.31
N LEU A 49 8.65 -15.52 0.70
CA LEU A 49 9.24 -15.96 1.96
C LEU A 49 10.32 -17.03 1.73
N GLN A 50 10.03 -18.03 0.91
CA GLN A 50 10.97 -19.09 0.54
C GLN A 50 12.21 -18.52 -0.18
N ASP A 51 11.97 -17.66 -1.19
CA ASP A 51 13.03 -17.03 -1.98
C ASP A 51 13.95 -16.12 -1.14
N ASN A 52 13.45 -15.60 0.01
CA ASN A 52 14.19 -14.74 0.93
C ASN A 52 14.67 -15.45 2.21
N GLY A 53 14.58 -16.78 2.27
CA GLY A 53 15.14 -17.60 3.34
C GLY A 53 14.37 -17.54 4.68
N TYR A 54 13.10 -17.15 4.65
CA TYR A 54 12.25 -17.24 5.83
C TYR A 54 11.76 -18.68 6.02
N TRP A 55 12.18 -19.35 7.10
CA TRP A 55 11.83 -20.76 7.38
C TRP A 55 10.32 -21.02 7.39
N PHE A 56 9.53 -20.05 7.82
CA PHE A 56 8.08 -20.19 7.85
C PHE A 56 7.43 -20.10 6.45
N GLY A 57 8.19 -19.72 5.43
CA GLY A 57 7.77 -19.88 4.04
C GLY A 57 7.59 -21.35 3.66
N ASP A 58 8.53 -22.22 4.07
CA ASP A 58 8.43 -23.67 3.85
C ASP A 58 7.33 -24.29 4.70
N GLU A 59 7.06 -23.75 5.90
CA GLU A 59 5.96 -24.20 6.73
C GLU A 59 4.61 -23.91 6.08
N LEU A 60 4.39 -22.68 5.64
CA LEU A 60 3.15 -22.30 4.97
C LEU A 60 2.93 -23.02 3.63
N ALA A 61 4.00 -23.27 2.88
CA ALA A 61 3.95 -23.95 1.57
C ALA A 61 3.47 -25.43 1.65
N LYS A 62 3.41 -26.02 2.84
CA LYS A 62 2.85 -27.38 3.04
C LYS A 62 1.34 -27.42 2.80
N TYR A 63 0.65 -26.27 2.86
CA TYR A 63 -0.79 -26.20 2.85
C TYR A 63 -1.27 -25.33 1.69
N THR A 64 -2.41 -25.73 1.12
CA THR A 64 -3.07 -24.93 0.07
C THR A 64 -3.60 -23.62 0.67
N VAL A 65 -3.23 -22.48 0.09
CA VAL A 65 -3.75 -21.16 0.47
C VAL A 65 -5.27 -21.17 0.46
N GLY A 66 -5.89 -20.61 1.49
CA GLY A 66 -7.34 -20.60 1.66
C GLY A 66 -7.92 -21.82 2.40
N SER A 67 -7.15 -22.89 2.57
CA SER A 67 -7.59 -24.07 3.35
C SER A 67 -7.58 -23.80 4.86
N SER A 68 -8.32 -24.61 5.63
CA SER A 68 -8.30 -24.53 7.09
C SER A 68 -6.93 -24.80 7.70
N TYR A 69 -6.15 -25.71 7.11
CA TYR A 69 -4.80 -26.00 7.54
C TYR A 69 -3.82 -24.84 7.31
N PHE A 70 -4.00 -24.11 6.20
CA PHE A 70 -3.24 -22.88 5.95
C PHE A 70 -3.61 -21.79 6.97
N ASP A 71 -4.90 -21.65 7.27
CA ASP A 71 -5.38 -20.70 8.30
C ASP A 71 -4.78 -20.99 9.68
N GLU A 72 -4.72 -22.27 10.05
CA GLU A 72 -4.14 -22.72 11.33
C GLU A 72 -2.63 -22.42 11.38
N ALA A 73 -1.88 -22.74 10.31
CA ALA A 73 -0.46 -22.45 10.21
C ALA A 73 -0.19 -20.93 10.26
N TRP A 74 -0.98 -20.13 9.56
CA TRP A 74 -0.89 -18.67 9.59
C TRP A 74 -1.10 -18.12 11.02
N LYS A 75 -2.16 -18.55 11.69
CA LYS A 75 -2.46 -18.15 13.07
C LYS A 75 -1.41 -18.62 14.05
N PHE A 76 -0.86 -19.83 13.87
CA PHE A 76 0.22 -20.31 14.67
C PHE A 76 1.44 -19.38 14.62
N LEU A 77 1.88 -18.98 13.42
CA LEU A 77 3.00 -18.04 13.23
C LEU A 77 2.72 -16.69 13.88
N ALA A 78 1.50 -16.15 13.70
CA ALA A 78 1.10 -14.87 14.26
C ALA A 78 1.00 -14.86 15.80
N ASN A 79 0.87 -16.03 16.44
CA ASN A 79 0.77 -16.17 17.90
C ASN A 79 2.03 -16.80 18.55
N SER A 80 3.06 -17.08 17.76
CA SER A 80 4.31 -17.67 18.24
C SER A 80 5.34 -16.59 18.64
N ASP A 81 6.46 -17.03 19.20
CA ASP A 81 7.62 -16.17 19.49
C ASP A 81 8.20 -15.51 18.22
N ASN A 82 7.87 -16.03 17.04
CA ASN A 82 8.30 -15.51 15.74
C ASN A 82 7.35 -14.43 15.18
N ARG A 83 6.33 -14.00 15.94
CA ARG A 83 5.37 -12.98 15.50
C ARG A 83 6.04 -11.73 14.94
N GLY A 84 7.09 -11.24 15.59
CA GLY A 84 7.80 -10.03 15.14
C GLY A 84 8.43 -10.18 13.76
N ASP A 85 9.07 -11.32 13.50
CA ASP A 85 9.66 -11.62 12.18
C ASP A 85 8.57 -11.87 11.14
N PHE A 86 7.46 -12.49 11.52
CA PHE A 86 6.32 -12.72 10.63
C PHE A 86 5.63 -11.41 10.24
N GLU A 87 5.45 -10.49 11.20
CA GLU A 87 4.94 -9.13 10.95
C GLU A 87 5.88 -8.34 10.04
N LYS A 88 7.18 -8.37 10.34
CA LYS A 88 8.20 -7.71 9.54
C LYS A 88 8.23 -8.25 8.11
N SER A 89 8.12 -9.56 7.90
CA SER A 89 8.14 -10.16 6.57
C SER A 89 6.94 -9.73 5.71
N GLN A 90 5.75 -9.55 6.30
CA GLN A 90 4.58 -9.02 5.59
C GLN A 90 4.82 -7.58 5.13
N HIS A 91 5.46 -6.76 5.96
CA HIS A 91 5.85 -5.40 5.60
C HIS A 91 6.91 -5.39 4.48
N ASP A 92 7.95 -6.20 4.60
CA ASP A 92 9.05 -6.29 3.63
C ASP A 92 8.56 -6.80 2.26
N PHE A 93 7.65 -7.78 2.25
CA PHE A 93 7.00 -8.24 1.03
C PHE A 93 6.20 -7.11 0.36
N THR A 94 5.38 -6.42 1.13
CA THR A 94 4.57 -5.31 0.61
C THR A 94 5.47 -4.19 0.08
N LYS A 95 6.56 -3.88 0.80
CA LYS A 95 7.56 -2.93 0.32
C LYS A 95 8.14 -3.35 -1.03
N ALA A 96 8.65 -4.57 -1.14
CA ALA A 96 9.30 -5.06 -2.36
C ALA A 96 8.33 -5.19 -3.55
N MET A 97 7.10 -5.62 -3.30
CA MET A 97 6.14 -5.94 -4.37
C MET A 97 5.33 -4.73 -4.84
N TYR A 98 5.17 -3.72 -4.00
CA TYR A 98 4.35 -2.55 -4.30
C TYR A 98 5.17 -1.26 -4.27
N TYR A 99 5.72 -0.88 -3.13
CA TYR A 99 6.39 0.40 -2.96
C TYR A 99 7.64 0.54 -3.84
N ASP A 100 8.58 -0.40 -3.76
CA ASP A 100 9.84 -0.31 -4.52
C ASP A 100 9.58 -0.34 -6.03
N LYS A 101 8.58 -1.10 -6.49
CA LYS A 101 8.17 -1.10 -7.90
C LYS A 101 7.53 0.23 -8.33
N ALA A 102 6.70 0.84 -7.47
CA ALA A 102 6.14 2.16 -7.74
C ALA A 102 7.23 3.23 -7.79
N CYS A 103 8.19 3.20 -6.86
CA CYS A 103 9.34 4.10 -6.88
C CYS A 103 10.16 3.98 -8.17
N ASN A 104 10.40 2.75 -8.64
CA ASN A 104 11.11 2.52 -9.91
C ASN A 104 10.29 3.02 -11.12
N ALA A 105 8.97 2.84 -11.10
CA ALA A 105 8.10 3.35 -12.16
C ALA A 105 8.08 4.89 -12.18
N LEU A 106 7.98 5.54 -11.03
CA LEU A 106 8.07 7.00 -10.90
C LEU A 106 9.44 7.54 -11.34
N TYR A 107 10.53 6.85 -10.99
CA TYR A 107 11.88 7.21 -11.43
C TYR A 107 11.97 7.28 -12.96
N ASN A 108 11.39 6.31 -13.67
CA ASN A 108 11.37 6.29 -15.12
C ASN A 108 10.55 7.45 -15.73
N CYS A 109 9.64 8.06 -14.95
CA CYS A 109 8.88 9.26 -15.32
C CYS A 109 9.53 10.57 -14.84
N GLY A 110 10.75 10.51 -14.28
CA GLY A 110 11.49 11.68 -13.82
C GLY A 110 11.11 12.19 -12.44
N TYR A 111 10.52 11.32 -11.58
CA TYR A 111 10.16 11.65 -10.20
C TYR A 111 10.94 10.76 -9.23
N ILE A 112 11.86 11.35 -8.49
CA ILE A 112 12.84 10.63 -7.65
C ILE A 112 12.42 10.70 -6.20
N ILE A 113 11.72 9.66 -5.74
CA ILE A 113 11.07 9.64 -4.42
C ILE A 113 12.02 9.87 -3.23
N SER A 114 13.32 9.60 -3.37
CA SER A 114 14.30 9.88 -2.32
C SER A 114 14.50 11.38 -2.04
N ARG A 115 14.11 12.27 -2.97
CA ARG A 115 14.17 13.73 -2.85
C ARG A 115 12.97 14.33 -2.14
N HIS A 116 11.99 13.51 -1.78
CA HIS A 116 10.71 13.93 -1.22
C HIS A 116 10.59 13.58 0.25
N SER A 117 9.62 14.19 0.91
CA SER A 117 9.30 14.02 2.31
C SER A 117 8.94 12.56 2.67
N LYS A 118 8.96 12.24 3.95
CA LYS A 118 8.41 10.95 4.45
C LYS A 118 6.91 10.86 4.16
N ALA A 119 6.19 11.96 4.27
CA ALA A 119 4.78 12.04 3.94
C ALA A 119 4.52 11.63 2.48
N MET A 120 5.28 12.15 1.51
CA MET A 120 5.15 11.78 0.10
C MET A 120 5.51 10.29 -0.13
N LYS A 121 6.52 9.77 0.56
CA LYS A 121 6.86 8.33 0.51
C LYS A 121 5.71 7.46 0.99
N ASP A 122 5.01 7.87 2.04
CA ASP A 122 3.83 7.16 2.55
C ASP A 122 2.64 7.29 1.61
N VAL A 123 2.46 8.41 0.91
CA VAL A 123 1.46 8.56 -0.17
C VAL A 123 1.74 7.57 -1.29
N VAL A 124 2.99 7.46 -1.79
CA VAL A 124 3.37 6.48 -2.81
C VAL A 124 3.07 5.06 -2.33
N TRP A 125 3.40 4.74 -1.08
CA TRP A 125 3.07 3.43 -0.49
C TRP A 125 1.57 3.16 -0.53
N SER A 126 0.76 4.07 0.00
CA SER A 126 -0.70 3.91 0.05
C SER A 126 -1.31 3.74 -1.35
N ARG A 127 -0.91 4.56 -2.31
CA ARG A 127 -1.41 4.46 -3.69
C ARG A 127 -0.97 3.18 -4.37
N ALA A 128 0.28 2.73 -4.15
CA ALA A 128 0.80 1.49 -4.71
C ALA A 128 0.08 0.24 -4.18
N VAL A 129 -0.21 0.20 -2.88
CA VAL A 129 -0.95 -0.91 -2.27
C VAL A 129 -2.40 -0.94 -2.76
N GLN A 130 -3.05 0.21 -2.87
CA GLN A 130 -4.46 0.28 -3.25
C GLN A 130 -4.72 0.04 -4.73
N TYR A 131 -3.89 0.60 -5.62
CA TYR A 131 -4.13 0.58 -7.08
C TYR A 131 -3.13 -0.28 -7.85
N GLY A 132 -2.10 -0.77 -7.18
CA GLY A 132 -0.98 -1.44 -7.82
C GLY A 132 0.14 -0.47 -8.21
N PRO A 133 1.40 -0.96 -8.22
CA PRO A 133 2.58 -0.09 -8.37
C PRO A 133 2.67 0.62 -9.72
N TYR A 134 2.14 0.04 -10.77
CA TYR A 134 2.24 0.58 -12.13
C TYR A 134 1.15 1.60 -12.48
N GLN A 135 0.14 1.77 -11.62
CA GLN A 135 -0.87 2.83 -11.75
C GLN A 135 -0.44 4.15 -11.08
N VAL A 136 0.55 4.08 -10.19
CA VAL A 136 1.04 5.25 -9.45
C VAL A 136 1.58 6.35 -10.37
N PRO A 137 2.41 6.07 -11.40
CA PRO A 137 2.87 7.10 -12.31
C PRO A 137 1.74 7.86 -13.01
N GLU A 138 0.72 7.17 -13.52
CA GLU A 138 -0.44 7.80 -14.17
C GLU A 138 -1.14 8.78 -13.23
N MET A 139 -1.41 8.35 -12.00
CA MET A 139 -2.03 9.20 -10.97
C MET A 139 -1.19 10.45 -10.66
N PHE A 140 0.13 10.28 -10.55
CA PHE A 140 1.05 11.39 -10.29
C PHE A 140 1.16 12.35 -11.50
N GLU A 141 1.15 11.83 -12.71
CA GLU A 141 1.13 12.65 -13.93
C GLU A 141 -0.17 13.45 -14.06
N GLU A 142 -1.32 12.86 -13.73
CA GLU A 142 -2.60 13.58 -13.68
C GLU A 142 -2.56 14.70 -12.63
N ALA A 143 -2.06 14.42 -11.41
CA ALA A 143 -1.88 15.43 -10.38
C ALA A 143 -0.95 16.56 -10.83
N CYS A 144 0.17 16.23 -11.49
CA CYS A 144 1.10 17.20 -12.05
C CYS A 144 0.44 18.11 -13.10
N LYS A 145 -0.38 17.54 -14.00
CA LYS A 145 -1.16 18.28 -15.00
C LYS A 145 -2.18 19.21 -14.34
N HIS A 146 -2.87 18.75 -13.29
CA HIS A 146 -3.80 19.59 -12.51
C HIS A 146 -3.10 20.82 -11.89
N LEU A 147 -1.82 20.67 -11.53
CA LEU A 147 -1.00 21.77 -11.04
C LEU A 147 -0.46 22.68 -12.16
N GLY A 148 -0.73 22.36 -13.42
CA GLY A 148 -0.31 23.14 -14.59
C GLY A 148 1.11 22.84 -15.07
N TYR A 149 1.72 21.74 -14.66
CA TYR A 149 3.06 21.34 -15.09
C TYR A 149 3.01 20.26 -16.19
N PRO A 150 3.95 20.27 -17.16
CA PRO A 150 3.89 19.38 -18.31
C PRO A 150 4.30 17.94 -18.01
N ASN A 151 5.14 17.71 -17.00
CA ASN A 151 5.60 16.39 -16.58
C ASN A 151 6.17 16.42 -15.15
N LEU A 152 6.40 15.24 -14.57
CA LEU A 152 6.81 15.06 -13.19
C LEU A 152 8.17 15.67 -12.82
N SER A 153 9.10 15.82 -13.77
CA SER A 153 10.42 16.39 -13.50
C SER A 153 10.36 17.87 -13.06
N TYR A 154 9.27 18.58 -13.37
CA TYR A 154 9.05 19.96 -12.91
C TYR A 154 8.65 20.07 -11.45
N VAL A 155 8.15 18.99 -10.89
CA VAL A 155 7.67 18.92 -9.49
C VAL A 155 8.52 17.95 -8.62
N ASP A 156 9.67 17.50 -9.14
CA ASP A 156 10.60 16.56 -8.48
C ASP A 156 11.45 17.26 -7.40
N HIS A 157 10.80 17.90 -6.44
CA HIS A 157 11.45 18.55 -5.32
C HIS A 157 10.49 18.66 -4.14
N ILE A 158 11.00 18.51 -2.92
CA ILE A 158 10.22 18.51 -1.66
C ILE A 158 9.28 19.71 -1.50
N SER A 159 9.65 20.89 -2.04
CA SER A 159 8.79 22.08 -2.00
C SER A 159 7.47 21.95 -2.75
N PHE A 160 7.30 20.91 -3.57
CA PHE A 160 6.05 20.61 -4.26
C PHE A 160 5.18 19.60 -3.51
N ASP A 161 5.70 18.92 -2.48
CA ASP A 161 5.02 17.81 -1.83
C ASP A 161 3.62 18.16 -1.32
N GLU A 162 3.46 19.32 -0.66
CA GLU A 162 2.14 19.75 -0.19
C GLU A 162 1.12 19.87 -1.33
N ARG A 163 1.52 20.48 -2.45
CA ARG A 163 0.64 20.69 -3.60
C ARG A 163 0.35 19.39 -4.32
N MET A 164 1.36 18.51 -4.48
CA MET A 164 1.21 17.20 -5.09
C MET A 164 0.32 16.29 -4.25
N ILE A 165 0.48 16.24 -2.93
CA ILE A 165 -0.38 15.46 -2.03
C ILE A 165 -1.84 15.91 -2.18
N LYS A 166 -2.10 17.22 -2.14
CA LYS A 166 -3.44 17.78 -2.35
C LYS A 166 -4.02 17.40 -3.71
N ALA A 167 -3.26 17.55 -4.78
CA ALA A 167 -3.72 17.20 -6.12
C ALA A 167 -4.01 15.70 -6.26
N ILE A 168 -3.14 14.83 -5.72
CA ILE A 168 -3.35 13.38 -5.76
C ILE A 168 -4.66 12.99 -5.07
N TYR A 169 -4.89 13.43 -3.86
CA TYR A 169 -6.03 12.98 -3.06
C TYR A 169 -7.34 13.71 -3.37
N LEU A 170 -7.30 15.04 -3.47
CA LEU A 170 -8.51 15.85 -3.59
C LEU A 170 -9.01 15.95 -5.03
N ASP A 171 -8.11 15.96 -6.00
CA ASP A 171 -8.46 16.15 -7.40
C ASP A 171 -8.49 14.81 -8.14
N VAL A 172 -7.37 14.08 -8.15
CA VAL A 172 -7.22 12.86 -8.93
C VAL A 172 -7.98 11.69 -8.33
N CYS A 173 -7.73 11.35 -7.05
CA CYS A 173 -8.37 10.21 -6.40
C CYS A 173 -9.89 10.38 -6.20
N SER A 174 -10.41 11.60 -6.29
CA SER A 174 -11.85 11.86 -6.24
C SER A 174 -12.55 11.77 -7.61
N THR A 175 -11.84 11.36 -8.66
CA THR A 175 -12.44 11.18 -9.99
C THR A 175 -13.00 9.76 -10.19
N PRO A 176 -13.99 9.59 -11.11
CA PRO A 176 -14.53 8.27 -11.43
C PRO A 176 -13.48 7.26 -11.93
N ALA A 177 -12.39 7.70 -12.52
CA ALA A 177 -11.29 6.84 -12.98
C ALA A 177 -10.70 6.01 -11.85
N TRP A 178 -10.56 6.60 -10.66
CA TRP A 178 -9.96 5.98 -9.48
C TRP A 178 -10.98 5.51 -8.43
N THR A 179 -12.28 5.80 -8.65
CA THR A 179 -13.35 5.47 -7.69
C THR A 179 -14.47 4.66 -8.34
N ASN A 180 -14.12 3.64 -9.13
CA ASN A 180 -15.10 2.75 -9.74
C ASN A 180 -15.94 2.03 -8.67
N GLY A 181 -17.26 1.94 -8.91
CA GLY A 181 -18.16 1.22 -8.05
C GLY A 181 -19.54 1.88 -7.88
N SER A 182 -20.32 1.33 -6.95
CA SER A 182 -21.62 1.91 -6.59
C SER A 182 -21.47 3.31 -5.98
N PRO A 183 -22.52 4.16 -6.01
CA PRO A 183 -22.47 5.49 -5.40
C PRO A 183 -22.03 5.47 -3.92
N ALA A 184 -22.52 4.50 -3.14
CA ALA A 184 -22.15 4.36 -1.72
C ALA A 184 -20.66 4.02 -1.54
N LEU A 185 -20.11 3.13 -2.38
CA LEU A 185 -18.69 2.80 -2.35
C LEU A 185 -17.83 4.02 -2.70
N ARG A 186 -18.24 4.79 -3.72
CA ARG A 186 -17.53 6.01 -4.10
C ARG A 186 -17.52 7.05 -2.99
N GLU A 187 -18.63 7.24 -2.30
CA GLU A 187 -18.71 8.18 -1.17
C GLU A 187 -17.77 7.77 -0.03
N GLY A 188 -17.72 6.47 0.29
CA GLY A 188 -16.78 5.92 1.27
C GLY A 188 -15.32 6.14 0.87
N LEU A 189 -14.98 5.94 -0.41
CA LEU A 189 -13.64 6.20 -0.93
C LEU A 189 -13.28 7.69 -0.87
N TYR A 190 -14.20 8.59 -1.23
CA TYR A 190 -13.95 10.03 -1.12
C TYR A 190 -13.74 10.49 0.32
N ALA A 191 -14.49 9.94 1.27
CA ALA A 191 -14.26 10.22 2.68
C ALA A 191 -12.89 9.72 3.15
N ARG A 192 -12.51 8.50 2.76
CA ARG A 192 -11.18 7.93 3.02
C ARG A 192 -10.08 8.83 2.44
N PHE A 193 -10.17 9.23 1.18
CA PHE A 193 -9.12 10.04 0.54
C PHE A 193 -8.96 11.42 1.15
N ARG A 194 -10.04 12.04 1.60
CA ARG A 194 -9.95 13.31 2.34
C ARG A 194 -9.20 13.14 3.66
N ASN A 195 -9.52 12.08 4.40
CA ASN A 195 -8.85 11.80 5.67
C ASN A 195 -7.37 11.43 5.47
N GLU A 196 -7.06 10.61 4.46
CA GLU A 196 -5.66 10.28 4.11
C GLU A 196 -4.88 11.52 3.68
N CYS A 197 -5.49 12.43 2.91
CA CYS A 197 -4.88 13.70 2.52
C CYS A 197 -4.53 14.54 3.75
N GLU A 198 -5.46 14.70 4.68
CA GLU A 198 -5.25 15.45 5.92
C GLU A 198 -4.13 14.84 6.77
N ASP A 199 -4.15 13.52 6.95
CA ASP A 199 -3.10 12.81 7.68
C ASP A 199 -1.72 12.98 7.02
N ALA A 200 -1.63 12.86 5.69
CA ALA A 200 -0.38 13.05 4.95
C ALA A 200 0.15 14.51 5.08
N LEU A 201 -0.74 15.48 5.00
CA LEU A 201 -0.36 16.90 5.19
C LEU A 201 0.07 17.19 6.62
N ASN A 202 -0.55 16.56 7.63
CA ASN A 202 -0.11 16.67 9.02
C ASN A 202 1.28 16.06 9.21
N MET A 203 1.55 14.88 8.63
CA MET A 203 2.89 14.28 8.64
C MET A 203 3.94 15.19 7.99
N LEU A 204 3.62 15.81 6.85
CA LEU A 204 4.50 16.76 6.18
C LEU A 204 4.79 17.98 7.06
N ASN A 205 3.76 18.55 7.67
CA ASN A 205 3.90 19.71 8.55
C ASN A 205 4.74 19.39 9.80
N GLU A 206 4.63 18.19 10.35
CA GLU A 206 5.47 17.75 11.47
C GLU A 206 6.93 17.61 11.05
N GLU A 207 7.18 17.02 9.88
CA GLU A 207 8.53 16.85 9.32
C GLU A 207 9.22 18.22 9.11
N LEU A 208 8.52 19.20 8.52
CA LEU A 208 9.06 20.52 8.24
C LEU A 208 9.28 21.42 9.48
N LYS A 209 8.70 21.08 10.63
CA LYS A 209 8.93 21.80 11.89
C LYS A 209 10.22 21.37 12.60
N VAL A 210 10.76 20.22 12.23
CA VAL A 210 11.93 19.60 12.88
C VAL A 210 13.24 19.96 12.16
N GLU A 211 13.14 20.48 10.92
CA GLU A 211 14.27 21.06 10.17
C GLU A 211 14.43 22.55 10.48
#